data_2bb6eb43e6597e485605b3fce263a0c1
#
_entry.id   2bb6eb43e6597e485605b3fce263a0c1
#
_cell.length_a   1.000
_cell.length_b   1.000
_cell.length_c   1.000
_cell.angle_alpha   90.00
_cell.angle_beta   90.00
_cell.angle_gamma   90.00
#
_symmetry.space_group_name_H-M   'P 1'
#
loop_
_entity.id
_entity.type
_entity.pdbx_description
1 polymer ?
#
loop_
_entity_poly.entity_id
_entity_poly.type
_entity_poly.pdbx_seq_one_letter_code
_entity_poly.pdbx_strand_id
1 'polypeptide(L)'
;MSPSSIDRRSSGRALALALSGLLLSACGGGSGDDAPPYPTPPRLAAATPATLRACADLAGRAAFADTTFTGATLVPAGTLGVAGQPVGEHCQVTGRMFSRTSPVDGQTYAIGFEMRLPRDWNGRFFHQVNGGTDGVVGTATGGIGGGGPLTNGLRQGFAVITSDAGHGAAQNPLFGLDPQARLDYGYQAVGKLTPMAKALIATAYGKAPDRSYLVGCSNGGRHAMVGAARYADQYDGILAGNPGFNLPKAAVAQLYGAQQLNAVATSATDLSSAFTVPERALVAARVLDRCDALDGATDGLVQDVQACKAAFSLARDVPTCTGARTGSCLSGAQKTALDNVFTGARNGRGEAIYASFPWDAGITSTNWAGWKFNSSIGAARDPVAVGFIFQVPPAPVSILADTRAFALGFSMDTDAPKIAATNALYTESSLSFMTPPEAGHLSALRGRGAKLMIYHGVSDGVFSPDDTAAWYDRLRNAYGGSADDFARLYLVPGMNHCGAGPATDQFDMVSALVAWVEQGRTPDRVVAAARGPGNAGGANPELPPGWSPTRTRPLCPYPQVARYRGTGDVEDAASFSCR
;
A
#
# COMPACT_ATOMS: atom_id res chain seq x y z
N MET A 1 -56.51 30.05 -17.65
CA MET A 1 -57.76 29.71 -16.94
C MET A 1 -57.37 29.22 -15.57
N SER A 2 -57.32 30.09 -14.58
CA SER A 2 -57.53 29.90 -13.13
C SER A 2 -59.03 30.14 -12.86
N PRO A 3 -59.58 29.99 -11.64
CA PRO A 3 -59.10 29.53 -10.31
C PRO A 3 -60.14 28.71 -9.51
N SER A 4 -59.84 28.36 -8.24
CA SER A 4 -60.68 28.52 -7.00
C SER A 4 -60.13 27.61 -5.90
N SER A 5 -59.57 28.00 -4.82
CA SER A 5 -59.89 28.58 -3.51
C SER A 5 -61.19 28.09 -2.83
N ILE A 6 -61.07 27.60 -1.58
CA ILE A 6 -62.00 27.64 -0.37
C ILE A 6 -61.19 26.88 0.74
N ASP A 7 -60.77 27.40 1.77
CA ASP A 7 -61.01 28.25 2.95
C ASP A 7 -61.84 27.58 4.07
N ARG A 8 -61.34 27.70 5.34
CA ARG A 8 -61.91 27.71 6.69
C ARG A 8 -62.25 26.37 7.37
N ARG A 9 -62.04 26.12 8.67
CA ARG A 9 -61.96 26.88 9.95
C ARG A 9 -61.54 25.88 11.03
N SER A 10 -60.57 26.13 11.92
CA SER A 10 -60.66 26.62 13.31
C SER A 10 -61.47 25.85 14.33
N SER A 11 -60.83 25.41 15.42
CA SER A 11 -61.20 25.39 16.85
C SER A 11 -60.06 24.68 17.60
N GLY A 12 -59.35 25.15 18.50
CA GLY A 12 -59.47 26.05 19.63
C GLY A 12 -59.87 25.33 20.91
N ARG A 13 -58.94 24.93 21.80
CA ARG A 13 -59.10 24.88 23.25
C ARG A 13 -57.75 24.95 23.98
N ALA A 14 -57.65 25.99 24.78
CA ALA A 14 -56.64 26.22 25.80
C ALA A 14 -57.10 25.68 27.15
N LEU A 15 -56.20 25.40 28.06
CA LEU A 15 -56.20 25.46 29.52
C LEU A 15 -55.13 24.49 30.05
N ALA A 16 -54.33 24.70 31.06
CA ALA A 16 -54.17 25.76 32.05
C ALA A 16 -52.71 25.64 32.61
N LEU A 17 -52.25 26.75 33.15
CA LEU A 17 -50.99 26.90 33.94
C LEU A 17 -51.03 26.05 35.23
N ALA A 18 -49.80 25.56 35.59
CA ALA A 18 -49.40 25.43 36.99
C ALA A 18 -47.93 25.84 37.13
N LEU A 19 -47.71 26.98 37.77
CA LEU A 19 -46.40 27.39 38.34
C LEU A 19 -46.16 26.59 39.63
N SER A 20 -44.91 26.12 39.80
CA SER A 20 -44.32 25.99 41.14
C SER A 20 -42.81 25.81 41.07
N GLY A 21 -42.07 26.71 41.65
CA GLY A 21 -40.93 26.46 42.51
C GLY A 21 -39.52 26.55 41.92
N LEU A 22 -38.93 27.75 41.99
CA LEU A 22 -37.48 27.93 41.98
C LEU A 22 -36.80 27.13 43.10
N LEU A 23 -35.73 26.40 42.76
CA LEU A 23 -34.60 26.20 43.65
C LEU A 23 -33.33 26.39 42.84
N LEU A 24 -32.65 27.51 43.10
CA LEU A 24 -31.26 27.74 42.74
C LEU A 24 -30.38 26.78 43.56
N SER A 25 -29.57 25.99 42.88
CA SER A 25 -28.38 25.39 43.48
C SER A 25 -27.19 25.78 42.61
N ALA A 26 -26.26 26.48 43.25
CA ALA A 26 -25.05 27.04 42.63
C ALA A 26 -23.96 26.00 42.46
N CYS A 27 -23.15 26.25 41.43
CA CYS A 27 -21.74 25.95 41.28
C CYS A 27 -21.25 24.56 41.71
N GLY A 28 -21.01 23.71 40.71
CA GLY A 28 -19.99 22.69 40.69
C GLY A 28 -19.30 22.75 39.34
N GLY A 29 -18.08 23.30 39.30
CA GLY A 29 -17.22 23.22 38.13
C GLY A 29 -16.85 21.77 37.88
N GLY A 30 -17.57 21.11 36.99
CA GLY A 30 -17.16 19.86 36.38
C GLY A 30 -16.26 20.19 35.18
N SER A 31 -15.01 19.78 35.25
CA SER A 31 -14.17 19.59 34.07
C SER A 31 -14.98 18.78 33.07
N GLY A 32 -15.37 19.41 31.97
CA GLY A 32 -16.01 18.71 30.87
C GLY A 32 -15.01 17.66 30.34
N ASP A 33 -15.25 16.40 30.67
CA ASP A 33 -14.75 15.31 29.86
C ASP A 33 -15.47 15.44 28.51
N ASP A 34 -14.80 16.08 27.56
CA ASP A 34 -15.23 16.08 26.16
C ASP A 34 -15.22 14.61 25.71
N ALA A 35 -16.38 13.99 25.72
CA ALA A 35 -16.56 12.67 25.13
C ALA A 35 -16.04 12.76 23.68
N PRO A 36 -15.21 11.81 23.24
CA PRO A 36 -14.67 11.86 21.89
C PRO A 36 -15.84 11.97 20.91
N PRO A 37 -15.71 12.81 19.86
CA PRO A 37 -16.82 13.10 18.93
C PRO A 37 -17.32 11.87 18.17
N TYR A 38 -16.62 10.73 18.32
CA TYR A 38 -16.95 9.46 17.70
C TYR A 38 -16.96 8.34 18.75
N PRO A 39 -17.97 7.42 18.72
CA PRO A 39 -18.01 6.30 19.65
C PRO A 39 -16.78 5.40 19.51
N THR A 40 -16.33 4.85 20.64
CA THR A 40 -15.22 3.89 20.66
C THR A 40 -15.56 2.67 19.79
N PRO A 41 -14.65 2.23 18.89
CA PRO A 41 -14.88 1.05 18.07
C PRO A 41 -15.11 -0.21 18.93
N PRO A 42 -15.99 -1.14 18.50
CA PRO A 42 -16.21 -2.38 19.22
C PRO A 42 -14.93 -3.24 19.24
N ARG A 43 -14.73 -3.98 20.32
CA ARG A 43 -13.66 -4.95 20.43
C ARG A 43 -14.06 -6.27 19.79
N LEU A 44 -13.22 -6.80 18.90
CA LEU A 44 -13.44 -8.09 18.27
C LEU A 44 -12.88 -9.22 19.14
N ALA A 45 -13.58 -10.37 19.15
CA ALA A 45 -13.12 -11.55 19.88
C ALA A 45 -11.97 -12.25 19.13
N ALA A 46 -11.16 -13.02 19.83
CA ALA A 46 -10.12 -13.85 19.22
C ALA A 46 -10.72 -14.95 18.33
N ALA A 47 -9.98 -15.31 17.27
CA ALA A 47 -10.33 -16.44 16.42
C ALA A 47 -10.16 -17.78 17.18
N THR A 48 -10.96 -18.77 16.79
CA THR A 48 -10.95 -20.13 17.37
C THR A 48 -10.50 -21.15 16.33
N PRO A 49 -9.58 -22.08 16.67
CA PRO A 49 -9.05 -23.04 15.71
C PRO A 49 -10.07 -24.11 15.30
N ALA A 50 -9.82 -24.73 14.15
CA ALA A 50 -10.51 -25.93 13.70
C ALA A 50 -9.58 -26.79 12.82
N THR A 51 -9.93 -28.07 12.62
CA THR A 51 -9.16 -29.01 11.82
C THR A 51 -9.82 -29.23 10.46
N LEU A 52 -9.01 -29.32 9.40
CA LEU A 52 -9.45 -29.64 8.05
C LEU A 52 -10.16 -31.00 8.01
N ARG A 53 -11.38 -31.04 7.50
CA ARG A 53 -12.20 -32.27 7.48
C ARG A 53 -11.73 -33.27 6.43
N ALA A 54 -11.61 -32.84 5.18
CA ALA A 54 -11.11 -33.65 4.07
C ALA A 54 -10.65 -32.73 2.94
N CYS A 55 -9.60 -33.13 2.20
CA CYS A 55 -9.06 -32.39 1.07
C CYS A 55 -9.52 -32.96 -0.28
N ALA A 56 -9.36 -34.28 -0.48
CA ALA A 56 -9.44 -34.93 -1.80
C ALA A 56 -10.77 -34.69 -2.56
N ASP A 57 -11.88 -34.60 -1.84
CA ASP A 57 -13.22 -34.39 -2.41
C ASP A 57 -13.71 -32.93 -2.30
N LEU A 58 -12.87 -32.05 -1.77
CA LEU A 58 -13.28 -30.67 -1.47
C LEU A 58 -13.71 -29.90 -2.73
N ALA A 59 -13.01 -30.06 -3.85
CA ALA A 59 -13.38 -29.43 -5.11
C ALA A 59 -14.76 -29.85 -5.62
N GLY A 60 -15.16 -31.11 -5.38
CA GLY A 60 -16.48 -31.62 -5.74
C GLY A 60 -17.60 -31.23 -4.78
N ARG A 61 -17.26 -30.93 -3.53
CA ARG A 61 -18.24 -30.50 -2.49
C ARG A 61 -18.41 -28.99 -2.44
N ALA A 62 -17.41 -28.23 -2.91
CA ALA A 62 -17.47 -26.78 -2.93
C ALA A 62 -18.36 -26.30 -4.09
N ALA A 63 -19.30 -25.43 -3.80
CA ALA A 63 -20.14 -24.77 -4.79
C ALA A 63 -20.22 -23.28 -4.49
N PHE A 64 -19.98 -22.47 -5.50
CA PHE A 64 -20.17 -21.03 -5.44
C PHE A 64 -20.54 -20.52 -6.84
N ALA A 65 -21.39 -19.49 -6.91
CA ALA A 65 -21.84 -18.95 -8.20
C ALA A 65 -20.64 -18.51 -9.06
N ASP A 66 -20.75 -18.70 -10.39
CA ASP A 66 -19.75 -18.31 -11.38
C ASP A 66 -18.33 -18.85 -11.09
N THR A 67 -18.22 -19.99 -10.40
CA THR A 67 -16.95 -20.57 -9.97
C THR A 67 -16.78 -21.99 -10.49
N THR A 68 -15.61 -22.27 -11.06
CA THR A 68 -15.15 -23.63 -11.39
C THR A 68 -13.95 -23.97 -10.52
N PHE A 69 -14.09 -24.92 -9.60
CA PHE A 69 -12.95 -25.50 -8.87
C PHE A 69 -12.25 -26.51 -9.78
N THR A 70 -10.96 -26.34 -10.02
CA THR A 70 -10.18 -27.16 -10.97
C THR A 70 -9.38 -28.27 -10.28
N GLY A 71 -9.19 -28.19 -8.97
CA GLY A 71 -8.49 -29.21 -8.20
C GLY A 71 -8.49 -28.95 -6.71
N ALA A 72 -8.32 -30.04 -5.95
CA ALA A 72 -8.02 -30.02 -4.53
C ALA A 72 -6.98 -31.11 -4.24
N THR A 73 -5.80 -30.74 -3.77
CA THR A 73 -4.66 -31.65 -3.56
C THR A 73 -4.10 -31.48 -2.16
N LEU A 74 -3.95 -32.59 -1.44
CA LEU A 74 -3.26 -32.59 -0.14
C LEU A 74 -1.77 -32.43 -0.36
N VAL A 75 -1.18 -31.42 0.27
CA VAL A 75 0.26 -31.14 0.27
C VAL A 75 0.82 -31.58 1.62
N PRO A 76 1.66 -32.63 1.68
CA PRO A 76 2.23 -33.11 2.94
C PRO A 76 3.12 -32.04 3.61
N ALA A 77 3.24 -32.13 4.95
CA ALA A 77 4.11 -31.27 5.71
C ALA A 77 5.56 -31.31 5.19
N GLY A 78 6.19 -30.14 5.07
CA GLY A 78 7.57 -30.00 4.61
C GLY A 78 7.76 -30.03 3.08
N THR A 79 6.72 -30.35 2.29
CA THR A 79 6.78 -30.29 0.81
C THR A 79 6.94 -28.87 0.32
N LEU A 80 6.25 -27.91 0.94
CA LEU A 80 6.39 -26.49 0.68
C LEU A 80 7.29 -25.86 1.76
N GLY A 81 8.27 -25.08 1.33
CA GLY A 81 9.11 -24.28 2.22
C GLY A 81 8.98 -22.78 1.92
N VAL A 82 9.03 -21.94 2.94
CA VAL A 82 9.10 -20.48 2.80
C VAL A 82 10.27 -19.96 3.61
N ALA A 83 11.18 -19.21 2.96
CA ALA A 83 12.42 -18.73 3.56
C ALA A 83 13.21 -19.85 4.29
N GLY A 84 13.32 -21.03 3.66
CA GLY A 84 14.00 -22.20 4.22
C GLY A 84 13.27 -22.89 5.35
N GLN A 85 12.06 -22.45 5.73
CA GLN A 85 11.26 -23.04 6.80
C GLN A 85 10.12 -23.90 6.25
N PRO A 86 9.89 -25.10 6.77
CA PRO A 86 8.83 -25.98 6.28
C PRO A 86 7.45 -25.42 6.62
N VAL A 87 6.52 -25.62 5.70
CA VAL A 87 5.07 -25.37 5.88
C VAL A 87 4.41 -26.67 6.33
N GLY A 88 3.43 -26.58 7.24
CA GLY A 88 2.62 -27.72 7.70
C GLY A 88 1.75 -28.32 6.60
N GLU A 89 1.17 -29.49 6.87
CA GLU A 89 0.22 -30.15 5.96
C GLU A 89 -0.97 -29.22 5.67
N HIS A 90 -1.36 -29.14 4.40
CA HIS A 90 -2.45 -28.26 3.94
C HIS A 90 -3.11 -28.79 2.65
N CYS A 91 -4.33 -28.35 2.40
CA CYS A 91 -5.03 -28.59 1.14
C CYS A 91 -4.83 -27.42 0.19
N GLN A 92 -4.29 -27.66 -0.99
CA GLN A 92 -4.23 -26.69 -2.08
C GLN A 92 -5.49 -26.85 -2.94
N VAL A 93 -6.24 -25.77 -3.09
CA VAL A 93 -7.42 -25.69 -3.97
C VAL A 93 -7.16 -24.66 -5.04
N THR A 94 -7.46 -25.02 -6.29
CA THR A 94 -7.34 -24.12 -7.45
C THR A 94 -8.66 -23.97 -8.16
N GLY A 95 -8.84 -22.85 -8.84
CA GLY A 95 -10.07 -22.60 -9.59
C GLY A 95 -10.04 -21.27 -10.35
N ARG A 96 -11.18 -20.98 -10.96
CA ARG A 96 -11.42 -19.72 -11.68
C ARG A 96 -12.85 -19.26 -11.46
N MET A 97 -13.05 -17.94 -11.46
CA MET A 97 -14.35 -17.30 -11.31
C MET A 97 -14.65 -16.37 -12.48
N PHE A 98 -15.94 -16.19 -12.79
CA PHE A 98 -16.44 -15.23 -13.79
C PHE A 98 -15.76 -15.38 -15.15
N SER A 99 -15.60 -16.63 -15.64
CA SER A 99 -15.03 -16.87 -16.96
C SER A 99 -15.95 -16.31 -18.04
N ARG A 100 -15.40 -15.46 -18.92
CA ARG A 100 -16.15 -14.77 -19.99
C ARG A 100 -15.27 -14.51 -21.20
N THR A 101 -15.88 -14.38 -22.36
CA THR A 101 -15.21 -13.88 -23.57
C THR A 101 -15.50 -12.38 -23.69
N SER A 102 -14.45 -11.58 -23.86
CA SER A 102 -14.56 -10.13 -24.06
C SER A 102 -15.16 -9.81 -25.42
N PRO A 103 -16.18 -8.94 -25.49
CA PRO A 103 -16.70 -8.45 -26.76
C PRO A 103 -15.78 -7.39 -27.42
N VAL A 104 -14.75 -6.91 -26.71
CA VAL A 104 -13.84 -5.84 -27.18
C VAL A 104 -12.65 -6.42 -27.94
N ASP A 105 -12.01 -7.46 -27.39
CA ASP A 105 -10.77 -8.04 -27.91
C ASP A 105 -10.87 -9.54 -28.23
N GLY A 106 -12.01 -10.17 -27.94
CA GLY A 106 -12.26 -11.59 -28.17
C GLY A 106 -11.50 -12.55 -27.23
N GLN A 107 -10.75 -12.04 -26.25
CA GLN A 107 -10.01 -12.86 -25.31
C GLN A 107 -10.91 -13.43 -24.20
N THR A 108 -10.51 -14.54 -23.64
CA THR A 108 -11.17 -15.13 -22.47
C THR A 108 -10.51 -14.61 -21.19
N TYR A 109 -11.31 -14.00 -20.34
CA TYR A 109 -10.91 -13.51 -19.01
C TYR A 109 -11.58 -14.34 -17.92
N ALA A 110 -10.89 -14.55 -16.82
CA ALA A 110 -11.41 -15.13 -15.59
C ALA A 110 -10.53 -14.70 -14.42
N ILE A 111 -11.08 -14.71 -13.21
CA ILE A 111 -10.29 -14.55 -11.99
C ILE A 111 -9.77 -15.91 -11.58
N GLY A 112 -8.52 -16.22 -11.92
CA GLY A 112 -7.82 -17.42 -11.47
C GLY A 112 -7.40 -17.27 -10.01
N PHE A 113 -7.47 -18.35 -9.23
CA PHE A 113 -7.07 -18.34 -7.83
C PHE A 113 -6.40 -19.64 -7.37
N GLU A 114 -5.55 -19.53 -6.35
CA GLU A 114 -5.08 -20.61 -5.52
C GLU A 114 -5.45 -20.31 -4.06
N MET A 115 -5.94 -21.32 -3.34
CA MET A 115 -6.21 -21.25 -1.92
C MET A 115 -5.52 -22.40 -1.18
N ARG A 116 -4.87 -22.11 -0.05
CA ARG A 116 -4.26 -23.11 0.81
C ARG A 116 -4.91 -23.11 2.18
N LEU A 117 -5.36 -24.30 2.57
CA LEU A 117 -6.15 -24.55 3.77
C LEU A 117 -5.33 -25.44 4.70
N PRO A 118 -4.71 -24.90 5.77
CA PRO A 118 -3.86 -25.68 6.67
C PRO A 118 -4.67 -26.76 7.40
N ARG A 119 -4.05 -27.91 7.71
CA ARG A 119 -4.69 -28.96 8.51
C ARG A 119 -5.15 -28.41 9.86
N ASP A 120 -4.24 -27.76 10.55
CA ASP A 120 -4.50 -27.14 11.84
C ASP A 120 -4.74 -25.63 11.63
N TRP A 121 -5.98 -25.30 11.34
CA TRP A 121 -6.39 -23.94 11.03
C TRP A 121 -6.65 -23.12 12.31
N ASN A 122 -6.12 -21.90 12.34
CA ASN A 122 -6.24 -21.00 13.49
C ASN A 122 -7.54 -20.14 13.51
N GLY A 123 -8.50 -20.40 12.65
CA GLY A 123 -9.77 -19.65 12.58
C GLY A 123 -9.71 -18.36 11.73
N ARG A 124 -8.56 -18.06 11.10
CA ARG A 124 -8.31 -16.82 10.35
C ARG A 124 -8.22 -17.04 8.85
N PHE A 125 -8.76 -16.09 8.11
CA PHE A 125 -8.63 -15.99 6.66
C PHE A 125 -7.63 -14.90 6.30
N PHE A 126 -6.74 -15.18 5.34
CA PHE A 126 -5.76 -14.25 4.81
C PHE A 126 -5.93 -14.11 3.31
N HIS A 127 -6.31 -12.95 2.84
CA HIS A 127 -6.34 -12.63 1.42
C HIS A 127 -5.01 -11.96 1.06
N GLN A 128 -4.11 -12.72 0.43
CA GLN A 128 -2.86 -12.25 -0.13
C GLN A 128 -3.15 -11.58 -1.47
N VAL A 129 -3.01 -10.27 -1.56
CA VAL A 129 -3.15 -9.51 -2.81
C VAL A 129 -1.79 -9.18 -3.41
N ASN A 130 -1.69 -9.31 -4.73
CA ASN A 130 -0.42 -9.27 -5.44
C ASN A 130 -0.03 -7.85 -5.87
N GLY A 131 1.24 -7.71 -6.30
CA GLY A 131 1.83 -6.46 -6.77
C GLY A 131 1.89 -6.34 -8.30
N GLY A 132 2.48 -5.27 -8.78
CA GLY A 132 2.66 -5.02 -10.22
C GLY A 132 1.35 -4.76 -10.94
N THR A 133 1.23 -5.32 -12.14
CA THR A 133 -0.01 -5.30 -12.92
C THR A 133 -0.84 -6.56 -12.71
N ASP A 134 -0.58 -7.33 -11.65
CA ASP A 134 -1.16 -8.66 -11.42
C ASP A 134 -0.95 -9.63 -12.59
N GLY A 135 -1.88 -10.50 -12.88
CA GLY A 135 -1.82 -11.41 -14.05
C GLY A 135 -1.19 -12.78 -13.75
N VAL A 136 -0.79 -13.05 -12.52
CA VAL A 136 -0.23 -14.34 -12.09
C VAL A 136 -0.90 -14.79 -10.81
N VAL A 137 -1.44 -16.01 -10.83
CA VAL A 137 -1.84 -16.66 -9.59
C VAL A 137 -0.57 -17.11 -8.87
N GLY A 138 -0.15 -16.34 -7.88
CA GLY A 138 1.01 -16.68 -7.05
C GLY A 138 0.75 -17.85 -6.12
N THR A 139 1.78 -18.32 -5.40
CA THR A 139 1.60 -19.29 -4.33
C THR A 139 0.95 -18.65 -3.11
N ALA A 140 -0.17 -19.20 -2.66
CA ALA A 140 -0.93 -18.69 -1.50
C ALA A 140 -0.23 -19.03 -0.18
N THR A 141 0.91 -18.39 0.08
CA THR A 141 1.70 -18.60 1.30
C THR A 141 1.33 -17.63 2.42
N GLY A 142 0.65 -16.53 2.10
CA GLY A 142 0.40 -15.45 3.06
C GLY A 142 1.61 -14.55 3.29
N GLY A 143 2.48 -14.43 2.26
CA GLY A 143 3.53 -13.44 2.23
C GLY A 143 2.97 -12.02 2.10
N ILE A 144 3.60 -11.04 2.75
CA ILE A 144 3.13 -9.65 2.71
C ILE A 144 3.77 -8.84 1.57
N GLY A 145 4.77 -9.39 0.89
CA GLY A 145 5.51 -8.70 -0.15
C GLY A 145 6.45 -7.60 0.36
N GLY A 146 6.45 -7.33 1.66
CA GLY A 146 7.33 -6.38 2.35
C GLY A 146 7.53 -6.80 3.79
N GLY A 147 8.46 -6.15 4.50
CA GLY A 147 8.83 -6.54 5.87
C GLY A 147 9.66 -7.81 5.96
N GLY A 148 10.23 -8.26 4.84
CA GLY A 148 11.06 -9.47 4.73
C GLY A 148 10.23 -10.76 4.60
N PRO A 149 10.88 -11.87 4.17
CA PRO A 149 10.18 -13.10 3.80
C PRO A 149 9.79 -14.01 4.97
N LEU A 150 10.16 -13.66 6.23
CA LEU A 150 9.89 -14.51 7.40
C LEU A 150 8.44 -14.47 7.83
N THR A 151 7.72 -13.38 7.58
CA THR A 151 6.29 -13.30 7.88
C THR A 151 5.48 -14.02 6.82
N ASN A 152 4.69 -15.01 7.25
CA ASN A 152 3.99 -15.91 6.35
C ASN A 152 2.70 -16.44 7.00
N GLY A 153 1.56 -16.06 6.43
CA GLY A 153 0.24 -16.39 6.99
C GLY A 153 -0.04 -17.89 7.04
N LEU A 154 0.34 -18.66 6.00
CA LEU A 154 0.09 -20.10 5.97
C LEU A 154 0.86 -20.85 7.08
N ARG A 155 2.11 -20.48 7.33
CA ARG A 155 2.89 -21.04 8.46
C ARG A 155 2.32 -20.64 9.82
N GLN A 156 1.65 -19.50 9.91
CA GLN A 156 0.95 -19.06 11.11
C GLN A 156 -0.42 -19.72 11.27
N GLY A 157 -0.81 -20.63 10.37
CA GLY A 157 -2.07 -21.37 10.42
C GLY A 157 -3.27 -20.66 9.81
N PHE A 158 -3.10 -19.62 9.00
CA PHE A 158 -4.20 -18.98 8.27
C PHE A 158 -4.60 -19.80 7.05
N ALA A 159 -5.89 -19.81 6.70
CA ALA A 159 -6.36 -20.15 5.37
C ALA A 159 -6.04 -18.99 4.42
N VAL A 160 -5.29 -19.25 3.36
CA VAL A 160 -4.75 -18.19 2.49
C VAL A 160 -5.29 -18.32 1.08
N ILE A 161 -5.72 -17.22 0.46
CA ILE A 161 -6.05 -17.12 -0.97
C ILE A 161 -5.18 -16.08 -1.66
N THR A 162 -4.87 -16.32 -2.93
CA THR A 162 -4.28 -15.34 -3.86
C THR A 162 -4.88 -15.52 -5.26
N SER A 163 -4.75 -14.52 -6.14
CA SER A 163 -5.34 -14.54 -7.49
C SER A 163 -4.49 -13.77 -8.51
N ASP A 164 -4.86 -13.89 -9.78
CA ASP A 164 -4.34 -13.10 -10.89
C ASP A 164 -5.07 -11.76 -11.11
N ALA A 165 -6.07 -11.45 -10.27
CA ALA A 165 -6.92 -10.27 -10.36
C ALA A 165 -7.72 -10.13 -11.68
N GLY A 166 -8.00 -11.25 -12.36
CA GLY A 166 -8.95 -11.29 -13.47
C GLY A 166 -8.35 -11.32 -14.88
N HIS A 167 -7.04 -11.50 -15.01
CA HIS A 167 -6.36 -11.66 -16.29
C HIS A 167 -5.08 -12.49 -16.14
N GLY A 168 -4.63 -13.14 -17.20
CA GLY A 168 -3.39 -13.92 -17.21
C GLY A 168 -2.17 -13.08 -17.61
N ALA A 169 -0.96 -13.57 -17.29
CA ALA A 169 0.30 -12.89 -17.61
C ALA A 169 0.47 -12.56 -19.11
N ALA A 170 0.01 -13.44 -19.98
CA ALA A 170 0.06 -13.22 -21.43
C ALA A 170 -0.86 -12.09 -21.93
N GLN A 171 -1.83 -11.68 -21.11
CA GLN A 171 -2.75 -10.59 -21.41
C GLN A 171 -2.20 -9.21 -20.95
N ASN A 172 -1.14 -9.20 -20.13
CA ASN A 172 -0.47 -7.96 -19.74
C ASN A 172 0.29 -7.33 -20.91
N PRO A 173 0.22 -6.00 -21.09
CA PRO A 173 -0.63 -5.02 -20.41
C PRO A 173 -1.97 -4.80 -21.11
N LEU A 174 -2.24 -5.55 -22.19
CA LEU A 174 -3.37 -5.32 -23.11
C LEU A 174 -4.73 -5.68 -22.49
N PHE A 175 -4.77 -6.37 -21.34
CA PHE A 175 -6.02 -6.55 -20.59
C PHE A 175 -6.74 -5.22 -20.31
N GLY A 176 -5.96 -4.13 -20.24
CA GLY A 176 -6.49 -2.79 -20.07
C GLY A 176 -7.40 -2.30 -21.23
N LEU A 177 -7.46 -3.02 -22.36
CA LEU A 177 -8.41 -2.75 -23.44
C LEU A 177 -9.82 -3.27 -23.13
N ASP A 178 -9.95 -4.24 -22.22
CA ASP A 178 -11.24 -4.75 -21.74
C ASP A 178 -11.71 -3.97 -20.51
N PRO A 179 -12.90 -3.32 -20.56
CA PRO A 179 -13.40 -2.51 -19.45
C PRO A 179 -13.61 -3.30 -18.17
N GLN A 180 -14.10 -4.55 -18.26
CA GLN A 180 -14.34 -5.39 -17.09
C GLN A 180 -13.03 -5.86 -16.45
N ALA A 181 -12.01 -6.21 -17.25
CA ALA A 181 -10.71 -6.60 -16.71
C ALA A 181 -10.02 -5.43 -15.98
N ARG A 182 -10.21 -4.17 -16.42
CA ARG A 182 -9.79 -2.99 -15.65
C ARG A 182 -10.44 -2.94 -14.27
N LEU A 183 -11.75 -3.20 -14.18
CA LEU A 183 -12.48 -3.14 -12.91
C LEU A 183 -12.12 -4.32 -12.00
N ASP A 184 -11.88 -5.51 -12.57
CA ASP A 184 -11.40 -6.67 -11.82
C ASP A 184 -10.01 -6.37 -11.23
N TYR A 185 -9.08 -5.90 -12.03
CA TYR A 185 -7.76 -5.41 -11.59
C TYR A 185 -7.88 -4.26 -10.58
N GLY A 186 -8.81 -3.35 -10.77
CA GLY A 186 -9.04 -2.20 -9.90
C GLY A 186 -9.47 -2.60 -8.49
N TYR A 187 -10.60 -3.29 -8.39
CA TYR A 187 -11.20 -3.61 -7.08
C TYR A 187 -12.12 -4.83 -7.08
N GLN A 188 -12.74 -5.19 -8.23
CA GLN A 188 -13.83 -6.17 -8.22
C GLN A 188 -13.35 -7.60 -7.96
N ALA A 189 -12.11 -7.97 -8.36
CA ALA A 189 -11.58 -9.30 -8.06
C ALA A 189 -11.52 -9.55 -6.55
N VAL A 190 -11.09 -8.58 -5.75
CA VAL A 190 -11.08 -8.68 -4.28
C VAL A 190 -12.49 -8.92 -3.74
N GLY A 191 -13.47 -8.14 -4.21
CA GLY A 191 -14.87 -8.27 -3.78
C GLY A 191 -15.52 -9.58 -4.17
N LYS A 192 -15.19 -10.12 -5.36
CA LYS A 192 -15.72 -11.39 -5.88
C LYS A 192 -15.11 -12.61 -5.19
N LEU A 193 -13.80 -12.58 -4.96
CA LEU A 193 -13.07 -13.71 -4.35
C LEU A 193 -13.39 -13.91 -2.87
N THR A 194 -13.56 -12.83 -2.12
CA THR A 194 -13.68 -12.91 -0.66
C THR A 194 -14.88 -13.73 -0.18
N PRO A 195 -16.10 -13.52 -0.68
CA PRO A 195 -17.25 -14.36 -0.30
C PRO A 195 -17.06 -15.82 -0.68
N MET A 196 -16.49 -16.11 -1.86
CA MET A 196 -16.18 -17.47 -2.31
C MET A 196 -15.16 -18.14 -1.38
N ALA A 197 -14.08 -17.47 -1.04
CA ALA A 197 -13.06 -17.99 -0.13
C ALA A 197 -13.64 -18.32 1.26
N LYS A 198 -14.50 -17.45 1.80
CA LYS A 198 -15.18 -17.70 3.09
C LYS A 198 -16.13 -18.89 3.02
N ALA A 199 -16.86 -19.07 1.89
CA ALA A 199 -17.71 -20.23 1.67
C ALA A 199 -16.89 -21.52 1.55
N LEU A 200 -15.75 -21.48 0.85
CA LEU A 200 -14.85 -22.63 0.75
C LEU A 200 -14.27 -23.01 2.12
N ILE A 201 -13.88 -22.03 2.96
CA ILE A 201 -13.46 -22.26 4.34
C ILE A 201 -14.56 -22.94 5.14
N ALA A 202 -15.80 -22.45 5.05
CA ALA A 202 -16.93 -23.06 5.75
C ALA A 202 -17.17 -24.51 5.32
N THR A 203 -17.01 -24.82 4.05
CA THR A 203 -17.09 -26.21 3.52
C THR A 203 -15.94 -27.07 4.06
N ALA A 204 -14.72 -26.54 4.10
CA ALA A 204 -13.52 -27.27 4.51
C ALA A 204 -13.48 -27.57 6.02
N TYR A 205 -13.86 -26.60 6.85
CA TYR A 205 -13.73 -26.70 8.31
C TYR A 205 -15.06 -26.87 9.05
N GLY A 206 -16.19 -26.64 8.38
CA GLY A 206 -17.54 -26.69 8.98
C GLY A 206 -17.92 -25.42 9.73
N LYS A 207 -17.12 -24.36 9.61
CA LYS A 207 -17.42 -23.00 10.11
C LYS A 207 -16.76 -21.95 9.24
N ALA A 208 -17.38 -20.78 9.15
CA ALA A 208 -16.80 -19.61 8.49
C ALA A 208 -15.56 -19.09 9.28
N PRO A 209 -14.69 -18.30 8.67
CA PRO A 209 -13.59 -17.66 9.39
C PRO A 209 -14.12 -16.69 10.44
N ASP A 210 -13.54 -16.74 11.64
CA ASP A 210 -13.88 -15.79 12.70
C ASP A 210 -13.30 -14.41 12.40
N ARG A 211 -12.12 -14.37 11.76
CA ARG A 211 -11.40 -13.14 11.39
C ARG A 211 -10.86 -13.23 9.98
N SER A 212 -10.90 -12.09 9.30
CA SER A 212 -10.47 -11.97 7.90
C SER A 212 -9.47 -10.82 7.76
N TYR A 213 -8.36 -11.09 7.08
CA TYR A 213 -7.27 -10.14 6.89
C TYR A 213 -6.98 -9.96 5.40
N LEU A 214 -6.81 -8.69 4.97
CA LEU A 214 -6.44 -8.31 3.60
C LEU A 214 -5.04 -7.71 3.64
N VAL A 215 -4.08 -8.32 2.95
CA VAL A 215 -2.67 -8.00 3.12
C VAL A 215 -1.93 -7.99 1.79
N GLY A 216 -1.16 -6.92 1.55
CA GLY A 216 -0.28 -6.84 0.39
C GLY A 216 0.62 -5.61 0.39
N CYS A 217 1.62 -5.61 -0.50
CA CYS A 217 2.55 -4.50 -0.72
C CYS A 217 2.45 -3.99 -2.16
N SER A 218 2.84 -2.73 -2.42
CA SER A 218 2.82 -2.17 -3.77
C SER A 218 1.39 -1.98 -4.31
N ASN A 219 1.10 -2.49 -5.50
CA ASN A 219 -0.26 -2.61 -5.99
C ASN A 219 -1.13 -3.48 -5.03
N GLY A 220 -0.55 -4.47 -4.34
CA GLY A 220 -1.23 -5.19 -3.27
C GLY A 220 -1.59 -4.29 -2.09
N GLY A 221 -0.72 -3.35 -1.71
CA GLY A 221 -1.04 -2.29 -0.73
C GLY A 221 -2.17 -1.38 -1.22
N ARG A 222 -2.22 -1.07 -2.52
CA ARG A 222 -3.34 -0.36 -3.16
C ARG A 222 -4.64 -1.18 -3.06
N HIS A 223 -4.61 -2.48 -3.38
CA HIS A 223 -5.77 -3.36 -3.20
C HIS A 223 -6.25 -3.37 -1.74
N ALA A 224 -5.32 -3.41 -0.79
CA ALA A 224 -5.65 -3.37 0.64
C ALA A 224 -6.34 -2.06 1.04
N MET A 225 -5.85 -0.89 0.60
CA MET A 225 -6.48 0.40 0.90
C MET A 225 -7.84 0.57 0.20
N VAL A 226 -7.95 0.13 -1.07
CA VAL A 226 -9.24 0.14 -1.79
C VAL A 226 -10.23 -0.81 -1.12
N GLY A 227 -9.77 -1.99 -0.68
CA GLY A 227 -10.57 -2.95 0.08
C GLY A 227 -11.05 -2.41 1.42
N ALA A 228 -10.21 -1.66 2.14
CA ALA A 228 -10.58 -0.98 3.39
C ALA A 228 -11.78 -0.04 3.22
N ALA A 229 -11.86 0.64 2.08
CA ALA A 229 -12.91 1.59 1.79
C ALA A 229 -14.16 0.94 1.16
N ARG A 230 -13.97 0.03 0.19
CA ARG A 230 -15.09 -0.54 -0.59
C ARG A 230 -15.67 -1.82 0.01
N TYR A 231 -14.88 -2.58 0.79
CA TYR A 231 -15.23 -3.89 1.35
C TYR A 231 -14.99 -3.95 2.86
N ALA A 232 -15.27 -2.85 3.55
CA ALA A 232 -15.10 -2.71 4.99
C ALA A 232 -15.86 -3.79 5.79
N ASP A 233 -16.96 -4.31 5.25
CA ASP A 233 -17.76 -5.39 5.83
C ASP A 233 -17.10 -6.77 5.74
N GLN A 234 -16.07 -6.93 4.90
CA GLN A 234 -15.45 -8.22 4.62
C GLN A 234 -14.21 -8.51 5.46
N TYR A 235 -13.58 -7.50 6.05
CA TYR A 235 -12.29 -7.65 6.71
C TYR A 235 -12.26 -7.03 8.11
N ASP A 236 -11.51 -7.68 9.00
CA ASP A 236 -11.31 -7.26 10.39
C ASP A 236 -9.93 -6.61 10.58
N GLY A 237 -8.96 -6.99 9.75
CA GLY A 237 -7.63 -6.41 9.74
C GLY A 237 -7.10 -6.19 8.32
N ILE A 238 -6.45 -5.06 8.09
CA ILE A 238 -5.91 -4.68 6.80
C ILE A 238 -4.47 -4.21 6.99
N LEU A 239 -3.56 -4.77 6.17
CA LEU A 239 -2.16 -4.36 6.13
C LEU A 239 -1.80 -3.93 4.71
N ALA A 240 -1.52 -2.64 4.54
CA ALA A 240 -1.13 -2.03 3.29
C ALA A 240 0.35 -1.60 3.33
N GLY A 241 1.20 -2.30 2.60
CA GLY A 241 2.62 -1.96 2.49
C GLY A 241 2.91 -1.14 1.25
N ASN A 242 3.74 -0.08 1.37
CA ASN A 242 4.16 0.78 0.27
C ASN A 242 3.02 1.01 -0.75
N PRO A 243 1.82 1.49 -0.30
CA PRO A 243 0.61 1.41 -1.10
C PRO A 243 0.60 2.40 -2.26
N GLY A 244 0.44 1.89 -3.46
CA GLY A 244 0.22 2.71 -4.65
C GLY A 244 -1.23 3.15 -4.81
N PHE A 245 -1.85 3.71 -3.78
CA PHE A 245 -3.28 4.01 -3.80
C PHE A 245 -3.68 5.14 -4.77
N ASN A 246 -2.73 5.97 -5.22
CA ASN A 246 -2.88 6.91 -6.32
C ASN A 246 -2.11 6.41 -7.56
N LEU A 247 -2.15 5.10 -7.84
CA LEU A 247 -1.32 4.44 -8.86
C LEU A 247 -1.33 5.14 -10.23
N PRO A 248 -2.48 5.60 -10.79
CA PRO A 248 -2.46 6.30 -12.08
C PRO A 248 -1.64 7.59 -12.05
N LYS A 249 -1.71 8.37 -10.96
CA LYS A 249 -0.93 9.60 -10.79
C LYS A 249 0.56 9.28 -10.59
N ALA A 250 0.88 8.25 -9.81
CA ALA A 250 2.24 7.81 -9.58
C ALA A 250 2.91 7.34 -10.88
N ALA A 251 2.20 6.57 -11.72
CA ALA A 251 2.70 6.14 -13.02
C ALA A 251 2.97 7.32 -13.96
N VAL A 252 2.08 8.31 -14.01
CA VAL A 252 2.33 9.57 -14.76
C VAL A 252 3.56 10.29 -14.20
N ALA A 253 3.75 10.30 -12.88
CA ALA A 253 4.93 10.92 -12.26
C ALA A 253 6.23 10.19 -12.60
N GLN A 254 6.20 8.86 -12.84
CA GLN A 254 7.38 8.15 -13.34
C GLN A 254 7.73 8.60 -14.78
N LEU A 255 6.75 8.79 -15.66
CA LEU A 255 6.98 9.33 -17.00
C LEU A 255 7.55 10.76 -16.93
N TYR A 256 6.99 11.62 -16.08
CA TYR A 256 7.53 12.95 -15.81
C TYR A 256 8.99 12.88 -15.33
N GLY A 257 9.28 12.01 -14.37
CA GLY A 257 10.64 11.79 -13.87
C GLY A 257 11.60 11.34 -14.98
N ALA A 258 11.16 10.40 -15.85
CA ALA A 258 11.95 9.98 -17.00
C ALA A 258 12.30 11.15 -17.95
N GLN A 259 11.37 12.08 -18.19
CA GLN A 259 11.61 13.28 -19.01
C GLN A 259 12.66 14.19 -18.36
N GLN A 260 12.57 14.43 -17.03
CA GLN A 260 13.57 15.23 -16.29
C GLN A 260 14.96 14.58 -16.35
N LEU A 261 15.02 13.26 -16.11
CA LEU A 261 16.27 12.51 -16.15
C LEU A 261 16.87 12.45 -17.56
N ASN A 262 16.04 12.28 -18.59
CA ASN A 262 16.50 12.27 -19.98
C ASN A 262 17.12 13.60 -20.42
N ALA A 263 16.65 14.71 -19.87
CA ALA A 263 17.20 16.04 -20.18
C ALA A 263 18.65 16.23 -19.73
N VAL A 264 19.14 15.40 -18.78
CA VAL A 264 20.51 15.46 -18.23
C VAL A 264 21.30 14.17 -18.43
N ALA A 265 20.71 13.17 -19.09
CA ALA A 265 21.39 11.93 -19.44
C ALA A 265 22.49 12.19 -20.48
N THR A 266 23.64 11.54 -20.31
CA THR A 266 24.78 11.63 -21.24
C THR A 266 24.75 10.56 -22.33
N SER A 267 23.83 9.59 -22.21
CA SER A 267 23.54 8.54 -23.19
C SER A 267 22.10 8.63 -23.67
N ALA A 268 21.89 8.59 -24.99
CA ALA A 268 20.55 8.60 -25.57
C ALA A 268 19.76 7.30 -25.27
N THR A 269 20.45 6.20 -24.95
CA THR A 269 19.83 4.88 -24.74
C THR A 269 19.81 4.44 -23.28
N ASP A 270 20.64 5.04 -22.43
CA ASP A 270 20.78 4.68 -21.00
C ASP A 270 20.40 5.87 -20.10
N LEU A 271 19.20 5.80 -19.52
CA LEU A 271 18.69 6.85 -18.61
C LEU A 271 19.48 6.92 -17.29
N SER A 272 20.17 5.84 -16.89
CA SER A 272 20.98 5.82 -15.66
C SER A 272 22.22 6.74 -15.77
N SER A 273 22.62 7.09 -16.97
CA SER A 273 23.68 8.08 -17.24
C SER A 273 23.35 9.50 -16.78
N ALA A 274 22.07 9.77 -16.45
CA ALA A 274 21.63 11.02 -15.81
C ALA A 274 22.27 11.20 -14.43
N PHE A 275 22.34 10.12 -13.64
CA PHE A 275 22.93 10.10 -12.29
C PHE A 275 23.69 8.81 -12.04
N THR A 276 25.01 8.87 -12.12
CA THR A 276 25.90 7.75 -11.83
C THR A 276 25.79 7.27 -10.38
N VAL A 277 26.25 6.06 -10.10
CA VAL A 277 26.28 5.52 -8.72
C VAL A 277 27.02 6.46 -7.76
N PRO A 278 28.24 7.00 -8.09
CA PRO A 278 28.91 7.96 -7.21
C PRO A 278 28.12 9.26 -6.99
N GLU A 279 27.42 9.76 -7.98
CA GLU A 279 26.59 10.98 -7.84
C GLU A 279 25.38 10.75 -6.92
N ARG A 280 24.73 9.58 -7.01
CA ARG A 280 23.65 9.21 -6.07
C ARG A 280 24.20 9.02 -4.65
N ALA A 281 25.36 8.41 -4.51
CA ALA A 281 26.05 8.27 -3.22
C ALA A 281 26.42 9.64 -2.61
N LEU A 282 26.85 10.59 -3.44
CA LEU A 282 27.09 11.97 -2.99
C LEU A 282 25.81 12.60 -2.41
N VAL A 283 24.69 12.50 -3.13
CA VAL A 283 23.41 13.04 -2.64
C VAL A 283 23.01 12.41 -1.31
N ALA A 284 23.08 11.08 -1.20
CA ALA A 284 22.78 10.34 0.03
C ALA A 284 23.64 10.78 1.20
N ALA A 285 24.97 10.93 0.98
CA ALA A 285 25.89 11.40 2.00
C ALA A 285 25.51 12.81 2.48
N ARG A 286 25.15 13.73 1.57
CA ARG A 286 24.72 15.10 1.95
C ARG A 286 23.38 15.13 2.66
N VAL A 287 22.46 14.22 2.33
CA VAL A 287 21.23 14.04 3.11
C VAL A 287 21.55 13.61 4.54
N LEU A 288 22.40 12.59 4.71
CA LEU A 288 22.82 12.13 6.04
C LEU A 288 23.57 13.22 6.82
N ASP A 289 24.48 13.94 6.19
CA ASP A 289 25.21 15.06 6.84
C ASP A 289 24.24 16.09 7.49
N ARG A 290 23.04 16.24 6.96
CA ARG A 290 22.05 17.22 7.44
C ARG A 290 20.96 16.63 8.31
N CYS A 291 20.64 15.36 8.13
CA CYS A 291 19.41 14.80 8.64
C CYS A 291 19.61 13.67 9.67
N ASP A 292 20.74 12.96 9.61
CA ASP A 292 20.98 11.78 10.43
C ASP A 292 20.84 12.10 11.94
N ALA A 293 21.52 13.14 12.42
CA ALA A 293 21.52 13.50 13.83
C ALA A 293 20.20 14.15 14.35
N LEU A 294 19.18 14.32 13.50
CA LEU A 294 17.96 15.05 13.89
C LEU A 294 17.08 14.26 14.87
N ASP A 295 17.25 12.96 14.97
CA ASP A 295 16.57 12.10 15.94
C ASP A 295 17.38 11.88 17.23
N GLY A 296 18.61 12.44 17.30
CA GLY A 296 19.54 12.31 18.41
C GLY A 296 20.59 11.22 18.25
N ALA A 297 20.62 10.49 17.13
CA ALA A 297 21.65 9.51 16.77
C ALA A 297 22.32 9.91 15.44
N THR A 298 23.56 9.47 15.25
CA THR A 298 24.25 9.52 13.94
C THR A 298 24.53 8.09 13.56
N ASP A 299 23.57 7.48 12.86
CA ASP A 299 23.52 6.04 12.66
C ASP A 299 23.21 5.60 11.21
N GLY A 300 23.18 6.58 10.29
CA GLY A 300 22.94 6.36 8.87
C GLY A 300 21.46 6.23 8.47
N LEU A 301 20.52 6.68 9.33
CA LEU A 301 19.08 6.66 9.08
C LEU A 301 18.45 8.05 9.25
N VAL A 302 17.56 8.40 8.33
CA VAL A 302 16.75 9.63 8.45
C VAL A 302 15.42 9.27 9.13
N GLN A 303 15.41 9.24 10.45
CA GLN A 303 14.21 8.94 11.23
C GLN A 303 13.20 10.09 11.22
N ASP A 304 13.68 11.34 11.36
CA ASP A 304 12.83 12.54 11.35
C ASP A 304 12.73 13.12 9.93
N VAL A 305 11.89 12.47 9.12
CA VAL A 305 11.66 12.86 7.72
C VAL A 305 11.14 14.29 7.58
N GLN A 306 10.31 14.75 8.52
CA GLN A 306 9.74 16.10 8.46
C GLN A 306 10.80 17.17 8.80
N ALA A 307 11.61 16.93 9.81
CA ALA A 307 12.72 17.82 10.13
C ALA A 307 13.76 17.85 9.00
N CYS A 308 14.02 16.69 8.35
CA CYS A 308 14.94 16.62 7.21
C CYS A 308 14.50 17.48 6.03
N LYS A 309 13.19 17.56 5.72
CA LYS A 309 12.67 18.45 4.67
C LYS A 309 13.05 19.93 4.89
N ALA A 310 13.15 20.37 6.12
CA ALA A 310 13.58 21.73 6.46
C ALA A 310 15.11 21.87 6.52
N ALA A 311 15.82 20.80 6.91
CA ALA A 311 17.26 20.82 7.13
C ALA A 311 18.07 20.69 5.84
N PHE A 312 17.63 19.87 4.88
CA PHE A 312 18.34 19.58 3.63
C PHE A 312 17.81 20.39 2.45
N SER A 313 18.74 20.84 1.60
CA SER A 313 18.45 21.44 0.30
C SER A 313 19.48 21.00 -0.73
N LEU A 314 19.01 20.36 -1.82
CA LEU A 314 19.88 19.89 -2.91
C LEU A 314 20.74 21.03 -3.48
N ALA A 315 20.16 22.22 -3.64
CA ALA A 315 20.85 23.39 -4.18
C ALA A 315 21.99 23.86 -3.26
N ARG A 316 21.77 23.88 -1.95
CA ARG A 316 22.72 24.40 -0.96
C ARG A 316 23.76 23.38 -0.54
N ASP A 317 23.34 22.13 -0.31
CA ASP A 317 24.13 21.16 0.45
C ASP A 317 24.94 20.20 -0.45
N VAL A 318 24.54 20.04 -1.73
CA VAL A 318 25.30 19.25 -2.69
C VAL A 318 26.24 20.18 -3.51
N PRO A 319 27.55 19.89 -3.64
CA PRO A 319 28.46 20.69 -4.44
C PRO A 319 28.01 20.82 -5.90
N THR A 320 28.14 22.03 -6.48
CA THR A 320 27.91 22.25 -7.92
C THR A 320 29.21 22.12 -8.68
N CYS A 321 29.19 21.37 -9.79
CA CYS A 321 30.37 21.19 -10.64
C CYS A 321 30.78 22.54 -11.27
N THR A 322 32.07 22.86 -11.17
CA THR A 322 32.72 23.97 -11.89
C THR A 322 33.44 23.49 -13.17
N GLY A 323 33.48 22.19 -13.43
CA GLY A 323 34.10 21.53 -14.56
C GLY A 323 33.40 20.20 -14.88
N ALA A 324 34.17 19.17 -15.27
CA ALA A 324 33.63 17.85 -15.61
C ALA A 324 32.95 17.15 -14.42
N ARG A 325 31.98 16.31 -14.72
CA ARG A 325 31.30 15.42 -13.74
C ARG A 325 32.29 14.32 -13.31
N THR A 326 32.66 14.31 -12.03
CA THR A 326 33.59 13.33 -11.45
C THR A 326 32.96 12.44 -10.39
N GLY A 327 31.66 12.59 -10.14
CA GLY A 327 30.96 11.92 -9.04
C GLY A 327 31.02 12.67 -7.70
N SER A 328 31.81 13.76 -7.60
CA SER A 328 31.95 14.58 -6.38
C SER A 328 31.13 15.89 -6.42
N CYS A 329 30.39 16.12 -7.47
CA CYS A 329 29.52 17.28 -7.68
C CYS A 329 28.37 16.93 -8.65
N LEU A 330 27.34 17.76 -8.66
CA LEU A 330 26.26 17.73 -9.66
C LEU A 330 26.29 19.01 -10.50
N SER A 331 26.01 18.93 -11.80
CA SER A 331 25.77 20.12 -12.61
C SER A 331 24.51 20.84 -12.16
N GLY A 332 24.38 22.14 -12.46
CA GLY A 332 23.16 22.89 -12.20
C GLY A 332 21.90 22.24 -12.82
N ALA A 333 22.03 21.74 -14.05
CA ALA A 333 20.95 21.03 -14.74
C ALA A 333 20.54 19.72 -14.02
N GLN A 334 21.53 18.95 -13.52
CA GLN A 334 21.23 17.75 -12.74
C GLN A 334 20.50 18.07 -11.43
N LYS A 335 20.94 19.14 -10.72
CA LYS A 335 20.24 19.57 -9.51
C LYS A 335 18.78 19.93 -9.81
N THR A 336 18.53 20.71 -10.88
CA THR A 336 17.17 21.06 -11.29
C THR A 336 16.34 19.82 -11.64
N ALA A 337 16.89 18.91 -12.42
CA ALA A 337 16.19 17.69 -12.83
C ALA A 337 15.83 16.80 -11.62
N LEU A 338 16.76 16.61 -10.69
CA LEU A 338 16.54 15.79 -9.51
C LEU A 338 15.56 16.46 -8.54
N ASP A 339 15.67 17.78 -8.35
CA ASP A 339 14.73 18.55 -7.53
C ASP A 339 13.30 18.48 -8.08
N ASN A 340 13.13 18.58 -9.41
CA ASN A 340 11.84 18.39 -10.05
C ASN A 340 11.25 17.00 -9.79
N VAL A 341 12.06 15.94 -9.85
CA VAL A 341 11.62 14.57 -9.54
C VAL A 341 11.16 14.46 -8.08
N PHE A 342 11.91 15.04 -7.13
CA PHE A 342 11.59 14.98 -5.70
C PHE A 342 10.45 15.92 -5.28
N THR A 343 10.31 17.06 -5.94
CA THR A 343 9.18 17.98 -5.72
C THR A 343 7.84 17.40 -6.21
N GLY A 344 7.89 16.40 -7.10
CA GLY A 344 6.73 15.73 -7.66
C GLY A 344 6.29 16.30 -9.02
N ALA A 345 5.60 15.45 -9.78
CA ALA A 345 5.17 15.77 -11.14
C ALA A 345 4.21 16.95 -11.18
N ARG A 346 4.42 17.84 -12.15
CA ARG A 346 3.61 19.04 -12.39
C ARG A 346 3.28 19.19 -13.87
N ASN A 347 2.18 19.87 -14.17
CA ASN A 347 1.84 20.30 -15.52
C ASN A 347 2.54 21.62 -15.88
N GLY A 348 2.34 22.09 -17.11
CA GLY A 348 2.93 23.34 -17.62
C GLY A 348 2.47 24.61 -16.89
N ARG A 349 1.38 24.55 -16.12
CA ARG A 349 0.92 25.65 -15.25
C ARG A 349 1.49 25.57 -13.84
N GLY A 350 2.31 24.56 -13.54
CA GLY A 350 2.87 24.32 -12.20
C GLY A 350 1.93 23.62 -11.22
N GLU A 351 0.75 23.17 -11.68
CA GLU A 351 -0.19 22.43 -10.84
C GLU A 351 0.31 21.00 -10.59
N ALA A 352 0.21 20.53 -9.35
CA ALA A 352 0.69 19.21 -8.95
C ALA A 352 -0.17 18.10 -9.56
N ILE A 353 0.48 17.13 -10.21
CA ILE A 353 -0.11 15.87 -10.66
C ILE A 353 0.03 14.81 -9.58
N TYR A 354 1.20 14.76 -8.93
CA TYR A 354 1.51 13.81 -7.87
C TYR A 354 2.33 14.45 -6.75
N ALA A 355 2.39 13.78 -5.59
CA ALA A 355 3.07 14.27 -4.40
C ALA A 355 4.61 14.32 -4.55
N SER A 356 5.25 15.09 -3.66
CA SER A 356 6.70 15.10 -3.47
C SER A 356 7.22 13.78 -2.90
N PHE A 357 8.52 13.56 -3.00
CA PHE A 357 9.23 12.47 -2.35
C PHE A 357 10.17 13.03 -1.27
N PRO A 358 10.31 12.38 -0.11
CA PRO A 358 11.26 12.80 0.89
C PRO A 358 12.70 12.47 0.47
N TRP A 359 13.66 13.25 0.98
CA TRP A 359 15.09 12.98 0.82
C TRP A 359 15.52 11.91 1.83
N ASP A 360 16.17 10.85 1.35
CA ASP A 360 16.64 9.75 2.18
C ASP A 360 17.87 9.06 1.54
N ALA A 361 18.63 8.32 2.34
CA ALA A 361 19.86 7.65 1.93
C ALA A 361 19.65 6.53 0.90
N GLY A 362 18.46 5.93 0.82
CA GLY A 362 18.16 4.82 -0.09
C GLY A 362 18.05 5.20 -1.58
N ILE A 363 18.29 6.47 -1.95
CA ILE A 363 18.53 6.86 -3.35
C ILE A 363 19.73 6.11 -3.97
N THR A 364 20.62 5.55 -3.15
CA THR A 364 21.74 4.74 -3.60
C THR A 364 21.34 3.36 -4.10
N SER A 365 20.18 2.85 -3.68
CA SER A 365 19.70 1.50 -3.92
C SER A 365 19.54 1.18 -5.41
N THR A 366 19.79 -0.09 -5.73
CA THR A 366 19.50 -0.67 -7.05
C THR A 366 17.99 -0.72 -7.31
N ASN A 367 17.18 -0.90 -6.27
CA ASN A 367 15.72 -0.86 -6.37
C ASN A 367 15.24 0.54 -6.79
N TRP A 368 15.71 1.61 -6.13
CA TRP A 368 15.40 2.99 -6.52
C TRP A 368 15.80 3.27 -7.97
N ALA A 369 17.01 2.89 -8.34
CA ALA A 369 17.54 3.05 -9.70
C ALA A 369 16.68 2.30 -10.74
N GLY A 370 16.29 1.06 -10.42
CA GLY A 370 15.42 0.25 -11.26
C GLY A 370 14.09 0.94 -11.59
N TRP A 371 13.45 1.53 -10.59
CA TRP A 371 12.21 2.27 -10.79
C TRP A 371 12.42 3.54 -11.62
N LYS A 372 13.42 4.35 -11.29
CA LYS A 372 13.64 5.65 -11.92
C LYS A 372 14.23 5.56 -13.33
N PHE A 373 15.11 4.61 -13.61
CA PHE A 373 15.83 4.55 -14.88
C PHE A 373 15.30 3.50 -15.85
N ASN A 374 14.67 2.42 -15.35
CA ASN A 374 14.24 1.31 -16.19
C ASN A 374 12.70 1.22 -16.29
N SER A 375 12.01 1.17 -15.14
CA SER A 375 10.55 0.99 -15.12
C SER A 375 9.80 2.18 -15.72
N SER A 376 10.30 3.39 -15.53
CA SER A 376 9.70 4.64 -16.02
C SER A 376 9.64 4.77 -17.56
N ILE A 377 10.42 3.97 -18.29
CA ILE A 377 10.48 3.95 -19.76
C ILE A 377 10.24 2.55 -20.35
N GLY A 378 10.17 1.51 -19.49
CA GLY A 378 10.16 0.11 -19.92
C GLY A 378 8.77 -0.43 -20.29
N ALA A 379 8.77 -1.46 -21.15
CA ALA A 379 7.57 -2.11 -21.65
C ALA A 379 6.81 -2.97 -20.62
N ALA A 380 7.35 -3.16 -19.41
CA ALA A 380 6.74 -3.98 -18.38
C ALA A 380 6.04 -3.19 -17.26
N ARG A 381 6.14 -1.85 -17.25
CA ARG A 381 5.69 -1.02 -16.13
C ARG A 381 4.96 0.26 -16.61
N ASP A 382 5.44 1.43 -16.17
CA ASP A 382 4.69 2.68 -16.17
C ASP A 382 4.17 3.13 -17.54
N PRO A 383 4.95 3.11 -18.64
CA PRO A 383 4.44 3.55 -19.93
C PRO A 383 3.24 2.74 -20.44
N VAL A 384 3.31 1.41 -20.30
CA VAL A 384 2.23 0.55 -20.78
C VAL A 384 1.03 0.54 -19.84
N ALA A 385 1.25 0.70 -18.54
CA ALA A 385 0.16 0.87 -17.57
C ALA A 385 -0.61 2.17 -17.82
N VAL A 386 0.09 3.29 -18.01
CA VAL A 386 -0.53 4.56 -18.40
C VAL A 386 -1.24 4.41 -19.73
N GLY A 387 -0.57 3.85 -20.74
CA GLY A 387 -1.09 3.74 -22.10
C GLY A 387 -2.33 2.87 -22.22
N PHE A 388 -2.37 1.72 -21.58
CA PHE A 388 -3.45 0.76 -21.78
C PHE A 388 -4.43 0.66 -20.64
N ILE A 389 -3.98 0.83 -19.38
CA ILE A 389 -4.82 0.58 -18.21
C ILE A 389 -5.41 1.88 -17.65
N PHE A 390 -4.62 2.97 -17.60
CA PHE A 390 -5.02 4.14 -16.80
C PHE A 390 -5.65 5.25 -17.61
N GLN A 391 -5.24 5.49 -18.85
CA GLN A 391 -5.86 6.55 -19.67
C GLN A 391 -7.11 6.08 -20.42
N VAL A 392 -8.00 7.05 -20.74
CA VAL A 392 -9.16 6.85 -21.61
C VAL A 392 -9.17 7.94 -22.69
N PRO A 393 -9.26 7.56 -23.99
CA PRO A 393 -9.15 6.20 -24.50
C PRO A 393 -7.75 5.61 -24.31
N PRO A 394 -7.60 4.26 -24.35
CA PRO A 394 -6.28 3.63 -24.38
C PRO A 394 -5.43 4.13 -25.55
N ALA A 395 -4.11 4.11 -25.34
CA ALA A 395 -3.16 4.40 -26.39
C ALA A 395 -3.21 3.35 -27.52
N PRO A 396 -2.79 3.68 -28.75
CA PRO A 396 -2.62 2.70 -29.82
C PRO A 396 -1.61 1.61 -29.43
N VAL A 397 -1.85 0.36 -29.82
CA VAL A 397 -0.97 -0.78 -29.53
C VAL A 397 0.47 -0.56 -30.07
N SER A 398 0.62 0.30 -31.08
CA SER A 398 1.92 0.68 -31.65
C SER A 398 2.92 1.27 -30.63
N ILE A 399 2.46 1.78 -29.47
CA ILE A 399 3.39 2.25 -28.41
C ILE A 399 4.28 1.14 -27.87
N LEU A 400 3.89 -0.13 -28.01
CA LEU A 400 4.70 -1.28 -27.61
C LEU A 400 6.01 -1.40 -28.42
N ALA A 401 6.07 -0.83 -29.61
CA ALA A 401 7.29 -0.81 -30.42
C ALA A 401 8.38 0.10 -29.83
N ASP A 402 7.98 1.18 -29.12
CA ASP A 402 8.91 2.10 -28.45
C ASP A 402 8.21 2.77 -27.26
N THR A 403 8.22 2.07 -26.12
CA THR A 403 7.64 2.59 -24.87
C THR A 403 8.42 3.75 -24.28
N ARG A 404 9.74 3.85 -24.60
CA ARG A 404 10.57 4.99 -24.23
C ARG A 404 10.10 6.25 -24.95
N ALA A 405 9.91 6.18 -26.28
CA ALA A 405 9.41 7.32 -27.04
C ALA A 405 8.04 7.77 -26.53
N PHE A 406 7.15 6.82 -26.21
CA PHE A 406 5.87 7.14 -25.59
C PHE A 406 6.04 7.88 -24.26
N ALA A 407 6.89 7.39 -23.35
CA ALA A 407 7.14 8.01 -22.05
C ALA A 407 7.72 9.43 -22.18
N LEU A 408 8.70 9.59 -23.06
CA LEU A 408 9.39 10.88 -23.25
C LEU A 408 8.52 11.90 -24.01
N GLY A 409 7.60 11.46 -24.86
CA GLY A 409 6.65 12.30 -25.59
C GLY A 409 5.33 12.56 -24.86
N PHE A 410 5.10 11.95 -23.69
CA PHE A 410 3.85 12.07 -22.93
C PHE A 410 3.66 13.50 -22.40
N SER A 411 2.55 14.14 -22.75
CA SER A 411 2.25 15.52 -22.32
C SER A 411 1.60 15.55 -20.94
N MET A 412 2.22 16.28 -20.01
CA MET A 412 1.66 16.50 -18.67
C MET A 412 0.41 17.39 -18.69
N ASP A 413 0.22 18.18 -19.78
CA ASP A 413 -0.93 19.07 -19.94
C ASP A 413 -2.12 18.41 -20.62
N THR A 414 -1.88 17.59 -21.66
CA THR A 414 -2.94 17.05 -22.51
C THR A 414 -3.17 15.55 -22.34
N ASP A 415 -2.14 14.79 -21.94
CA ASP A 415 -2.26 13.34 -21.77
C ASP A 415 -2.49 12.94 -20.31
N ALA A 416 -1.82 13.58 -19.35
CA ALA A 416 -2.03 13.26 -17.94
C ALA A 416 -3.50 13.36 -17.48
N PRO A 417 -4.32 14.33 -17.93
CA PRO A 417 -5.74 14.37 -17.58
C PRO A 417 -6.56 13.17 -18.04
N LYS A 418 -6.07 12.40 -19.02
CA LYS A 418 -6.77 11.19 -19.52
C LYS A 418 -6.92 10.08 -18.48
N ILE A 419 -6.14 10.09 -17.39
CA ILE A 419 -6.33 9.15 -16.28
C ILE A 419 -7.62 9.40 -15.47
N ALA A 420 -8.19 10.60 -15.57
CA ALA A 420 -9.47 10.96 -14.97
C ALA A 420 -10.65 10.86 -15.98
N ALA A 421 -10.36 10.59 -17.26
CA ALA A 421 -11.37 10.57 -18.31
C ALA A 421 -12.22 9.29 -18.28
N THR A 422 -13.43 9.41 -18.82
CA THR A 422 -14.38 8.31 -19.08
C THR A 422 -14.98 8.48 -20.48
N ASN A 423 -15.58 7.42 -21.00
CA ASN A 423 -16.39 7.46 -22.22
C ASN A 423 -17.48 6.35 -22.16
N ALA A 424 -18.22 6.14 -23.23
CA ALA A 424 -19.31 5.17 -23.29
C ALA A 424 -18.85 3.71 -23.04
N LEU A 425 -17.59 3.37 -23.37
CA LEU A 425 -17.03 2.03 -23.16
C LEU A 425 -16.36 1.91 -21.78
N TYR A 426 -15.61 2.92 -21.37
CA TYR A 426 -14.91 2.96 -20.09
C TYR A 426 -15.63 3.95 -19.15
N THR A 427 -16.61 3.43 -18.42
CA THR A 427 -17.54 4.22 -17.60
C THR A 427 -16.97 4.65 -16.26
N GLU A 428 -15.90 4.00 -15.79
CA GLU A 428 -15.13 4.41 -14.62
C GLU A 428 -13.71 4.84 -15.02
N SER A 429 -13.26 5.98 -14.50
CA SER A 429 -11.87 6.42 -14.69
C SER A 429 -10.91 5.60 -13.84
N SER A 430 -9.65 5.56 -14.23
CA SER A 430 -8.65 4.86 -13.41
C SER A 430 -8.49 5.48 -12.02
N LEU A 431 -8.69 6.77 -11.87
CA LEU A 431 -8.72 7.41 -10.55
C LEU A 431 -9.89 6.92 -9.69
N SER A 432 -11.02 6.53 -10.30
CA SER A 432 -12.15 5.96 -9.56
C SER A 432 -11.90 4.52 -9.13
N PHE A 433 -11.46 3.65 -10.03
CA PHE A 433 -11.35 2.23 -9.73
C PHE A 433 -10.03 1.83 -9.05
N MET A 434 -8.97 2.64 -9.15
CA MET A 434 -7.66 2.35 -8.55
C MET A 434 -7.45 3.02 -7.19
N THR A 435 -8.18 4.10 -6.90
CA THR A 435 -7.98 4.91 -5.69
C THR A 435 -9.06 4.56 -4.66
N PRO A 436 -8.71 4.42 -3.36
CA PRO A 436 -9.73 4.30 -2.33
C PRO A 436 -10.59 5.57 -2.30
N PRO A 437 -11.90 5.45 -2.03
CA PRO A 437 -12.72 6.61 -1.73
C PRO A 437 -12.11 7.47 -0.62
N GLU A 438 -12.51 8.73 -0.52
CA GLU A 438 -12.01 9.69 0.47
C GLU A 438 -11.96 9.12 1.89
N ALA A 439 -11.02 9.64 2.70
CA ALA A 439 -10.71 9.10 4.04
C ALA A 439 -11.94 8.96 4.95
N GLY A 440 -12.90 9.87 4.85
CA GLY A 440 -14.15 9.80 5.63
C GLY A 440 -14.98 8.54 5.41
N HIS A 441 -14.80 7.85 4.30
CA HIS A 441 -15.49 6.59 3.98
C HIS A 441 -15.01 5.37 4.79
N LEU A 442 -13.93 5.50 5.57
CA LEU A 442 -13.48 4.43 6.48
C LEU A 442 -14.33 4.33 7.76
N SER A 443 -15.37 5.11 7.89
CA SER A 443 -16.32 5.04 9.04
C SER A 443 -16.93 3.64 9.20
N ALA A 444 -17.26 2.95 8.10
CA ALA A 444 -17.76 1.58 8.14
C ALA A 444 -16.72 0.59 8.69
N LEU A 445 -15.46 0.75 8.31
CA LEU A 445 -14.34 -0.06 8.82
C LEU A 445 -14.17 0.16 10.34
N ARG A 446 -14.08 1.45 10.76
CA ARG A 446 -13.94 1.82 12.16
C ARG A 446 -15.13 1.34 13.00
N GLY A 447 -16.37 1.56 12.53
CA GLY A 447 -17.59 1.18 13.23
C GLY A 447 -17.71 -0.31 13.52
N ARG A 448 -17.08 -1.17 12.74
CA ARG A 448 -16.98 -2.62 12.98
C ARG A 448 -15.89 -3.03 13.96
N GLY A 449 -15.01 -2.14 14.38
CA GLY A 449 -13.85 -2.45 15.19
C GLY A 449 -12.66 -2.99 14.41
N ALA A 450 -12.74 -2.98 13.07
CA ALA A 450 -11.64 -3.40 12.20
C ALA A 450 -10.45 -2.43 12.29
N LYS A 451 -9.25 -2.90 11.91
CA LYS A 451 -7.99 -2.16 12.02
C LYS A 451 -7.26 -2.06 10.70
N LEU A 452 -6.65 -0.90 10.44
CA LEU A 452 -5.80 -0.64 9.28
C LEU A 452 -4.38 -0.32 9.75
N MET A 453 -3.41 -1.11 9.32
CA MET A 453 -1.99 -0.77 9.44
C MET A 453 -1.41 -0.49 8.06
N ILE A 454 -0.61 0.56 7.96
CA ILE A 454 0.09 0.96 6.75
C ILE A 454 1.57 1.07 7.09
N TYR A 455 2.45 0.52 6.27
CA TYR A 455 3.87 0.84 6.32
C TYR A 455 4.35 1.36 4.96
N HIS A 456 5.33 2.27 4.98
CA HIS A 456 5.89 2.84 3.76
C HIS A 456 7.37 3.10 3.90
N GLY A 457 8.18 2.57 2.97
CA GLY A 457 9.61 2.86 2.91
C GLY A 457 9.87 4.30 2.52
N VAL A 458 10.68 4.99 3.30
CA VAL A 458 10.96 6.44 3.09
C VAL A 458 11.68 6.67 1.76
N SER A 459 12.48 5.72 1.30
CA SER A 459 13.21 5.77 0.02
C SER A 459 12.46 5.11 -1.15
N ASP A 460 11.14 4.92 -1.06
CA ASP A 460 10.38 4.31 -2.16
C ASP A 460 10.53 5.12 -3.46
N GLY A 461 11.10 4.48 -4.49
CA GLY A 461 11.37 5.11 -5.79
C GLY A 461 10.15 5.23 -6.70
N VAL A 462 9.04 4.53 -6.40
CA VAL A 462 7.86 4.50 -7.25
C VAL A 462 6.65 5.19 -6.63
N PHE A 463 6.31 4.87 -5.38
CA PHE A 463 5.20 5.48 -4.67
C PHE A 463 5.70 6.41 -3.57
N SER A 464 5.11 7.59 -3.49
CA SER A 464 5.56 8.59 -2.54
C SER A 464 5.06 8.30 -1.12
N PRO A 465 5.96 8.17 -0.13
CA PRO A 465 5.55 8.13 1.28
C PRO A 465 4.91 9.45 1.73
N ASP A 466 5.21 10.60 1.08
CA ASP A 466 4.52 11.87 1.34
C ASP A 466 3.06 11.84 0.93
N ASP A 467 2.73 11.14 -0.18
CA ASP A 467 1.33 10.95 -0.60
C ASP A 467 0.56 10.12 0.44
N THR A 468 1.20 9.08 0.97
CA THR A 468 0.62 8.23 2.02
C THR A 468 0.45 8.99 3.34
N ALA A 469 1.46 9.76 3.74
CA ALA A 469 1.38 10.59 4.95
C ALA A 469 0.25 11.64 4.83
N ALA A 470 0.17 12.32 3.68
CA ALA A 470 -0.89 13.30 3.42
C ALA A 470 -2.29 12.67 3.40
N TRP A 471 -2.43 11.45 2.88
CA TRP A 471 -3.69 10.69 2.96
C TRP A 471 -4.04 10.34 4.41
N TYR A 472 -3.06 9.90 5.18
CA TYR A 472 -3.25 9.56 6.59
C TYR A 472 -3.57 10.79 7.44
N ASP A 473 -2.96 11.95 7.15
CA ASP A 473 -3.30 13.22 7.82
C ASP A 473 -4.74 13.65 7.51
N ARG A 474 -5.23 13.47 6.27
CA ARG A 474 -6.64 13.70 5.95
C ARG A 474 -7.56 12.77 6.74
N LEU A 475 -7.19 11.49 6.87
CA LEU A 475 -7.92 10.53 7.69
C LEU A 475 -7.97 10.97 9.16
N ARG A 476 -6.84 11.35 9.76
CA ARG A 476 -6.77 11.86 11.13
C ARG A 476 -7.66 13.09 11.33
N ASN A 477 -7.57 14.05 10.39
CA ASN A 477 -8.38 15.27 10.44
C ASN A 477 -9.89 14.97 10.37
N ALA A 478 -10.31 13.97 9.59
CA ALA A 478 -11.71 13.53 9.52
C ALA A 478 -12.22 12.96 10.87
N TYR A 479 -11.29 12.55 11.76
CA TYR A 479 -11.60 12.01 13.09
C TYR A 479 -11.08 12.90 14.23
N GLY A 480 -11.09 14.22 14.04
CA GLY A 480 -10.75 15.19 15.08
C GLY A 480 -9.26 15.25 15.46
N GLY A 481 -8.38 14.86 14.54
CA GLY A 481 -6.93 14.93 14.69
C GLY A 481 -6.27 13.59 15.05
N SER A 482 -7.02 12.53 15.33
CA SER A 482 -6.49 11.19 15.58
C SER A 482 -7.37 10.09 14.96
N ALA A 483 -6.71 9.10 14.36
CA ALA A 483 -7.30 7.86 13.89
C ALA A 483 -6.70 6.63 14.61
N ASP A 484 -5.95 6.84 15.68
CA ASP A 484 -5.07 5.87 16.33
C ASP A 484 -5.79 4.65 16.92
N ASP A 485 -7.10 4.77 17.11
CA ASP A 485 -7.95 3.68 17.60
C ASP A 485 -8.28 2.63 16.54
N PHE A 486 -8.07 2.94 15.23
CA PHE A 486 -8.35 1.99 14.15
C PHE A 486 -7.39 2.03 12.95
N ALA A 487 -6.59 3.08 12.79
CA ALA A 487 -5.63 3.19 11.69
C ALA A 487 -4.26 3.68 12.18
N ARG A 488 -3.17 3.12 11.66
CA ARG A 488 -1.78 3.52 11.97
C ARG A 488 -0.90 3.45 10.74
N LEU A 489 -0.06 4.46 10.56
CA LEU A 489 0.96 4.54 9.53
C LEU A 489 2.34 4.43 10.17
N TYR A 490 3.24 3.66 9.55
CA TYR A 490 4.65 3.52 9.95
C TYR A 490 5.54 3.86 8.77
N LEU A 491 6.41 4.84 8.91
CA LEU A 491 7.46 5.13 7.95
C LEU A 491 8.70 4.28 8.29
N VAL A 492 9.32 3.70 7.26
CA VAL A 492 10.50 2.83 7.40
C VAL A 492 11.69 3.52 6.76
N PRO A 493 12.57 4.18 7.55
CA PRO A 493 13.72 4.91 7.04
C PRO A 493 14.67 4.02 6.22
N GLY A 494 15.22 4.56 5.15
CA GLY A 494 16.15 3.85 4.26
C GLY A 494 15.50 2.79 3.36
N MET A 495 14.32 2.29 3.72
CA MET A 495 13.66 1.22 2.97
C MET A 495 13.13 1.72 1.63
N ASN A 496 13.40 0.95 0.59
CA ASN A 496 12.88 1.17 -0.75
C ASN A 496 11.50 0.55 -0.94
N HIS A 497 11.11 0.32 -2.20
CA HIS A 497 9.81 -0.22 -2.54
C HIS A 497 9.65 -1.66 -2.05
N CYS A 498 8.84 -1.88 -1.02
CA CYS A 498 8.56 -3.15 -0.35
C CYS A 498 9.74 -3.84 0.35
N GLY A 499 10.93 -3.25 0.39
CA GLY A 499 12.11 -3.82 1.06
C GLY A 499 13.41 -3.30 0.47
N ALA A 500 14.53 -3.84 0.94
CA ALA A 500 15.89 -3.45 0.56
C ALA A 500 16.23 -1.98 0.89
N GLY A 501 17.35 -1.47 0.36
CA GLY A 501 17.91 -0.19 0.76
C GLY A 501 18.69 -0.28 2.07
N PRO A 502 19.32 0.81 2.51
CA PRO A 502 20.03 0.88 3.80
C PRO A 502 19.02 0.98 4.95
N ALA A 503 18.33 -0.13 5.26
CA ALA A 503 17.17 -0.16 6.14
C ALA A 503 17.12 -1.36 7.08
N THR A 504 16.39 -1.22 8.18
CA THR A 504 15.86 -2.34 8.96
C THR A 504 14.56 -2.81 8.30
N ASP A 505 14.66 -3.65 7.28
CA ASP A 505 13.56 -4.01 6.38
C ASP A 505 12.88 -5.36 6.70
N GLN A 506 13.13 -5.90 7.91
CA GLN A 506 12.45 -7.12 8.37
C GLN A 506 11.65 -6.86 9.64
N PHE A 507 10.34 -7.05 9.55
CA PHE A 507 9.38 -6.84 10.65
C PHE A 507 8.13 -7.70 10.48
N ASP A 508 7.44 -8.00 11.59
CA ASP A 508 6.17 -8.74 11.60
C ASP A 508 4.99 -7.83 11.98
N MET A 509 4.44 -7.18 10.97
CA MET A 509 3.22 -6.38 11.15
C MET A 509 1.93 -7.22 11.15
N VAL A 510 1.96 -8.45 10.63
CA VAL A 510 0.79 -9.34 10.64
C VAL A 510 0.45 -9.76 12.08
N SER A 511 1.45 -10.23 12.84
CA SER A 511 1.22 -10.57 14.25
C SER A 511 0.82 -9.35 15.10
N ALA A 512 1.40 -8.18 14.82
CA ALA A 512 1.01 -6.92 15.46
C ALA A 512 -0.45 -6.55 15.15
N LEU A 513 -0.87 -6.66 13.89
CA LEU A 513 -2.24 -6.40 13.45
C LEU A 513 -3.24 -7.38 14.10
N VAL A 514 -2.91 -8.68 14.12
CA VAL A 514 -3.74 -9.70 14.77
C VAL A 514 -3.91 -9.40 16.26
N ALA A 515 -2.82 -9.05 16.95
CA ALA A 515 -2.88 -8.68 18.37
C ALA A 515 -3.74 -7.42 18.60
N TRP A 516 -3.70 -6.46 17.70
CA TRP A 516 -4.53 -5.27 17.78
C TRP A 516 -6.02 -5.58 17.55
N VAL A 517 -6.34 -6.33 16.48
CA VAL A 517 -7.71 -6.72 16.14
C VAL A 517 -8.34 -7.57 17.23
N GLU A 518 -7.65 -8.61 17.69
CA GLU A 518 -8.25 -9.68 18.49
C GLU A 518 -8.01 -9.55 20.02
N GLN A 519 -6.96 -8.83 20.40
CA GLN A 519 -6.59 -8.66 21.81
C GLN A 519 -6.66 -7.20 22.27
N GLY A 520 -6.90 -6.25 21.33
CA GLY A 520 -6.90 -4.82 21.61
C GLY A 520 -5.52 -4.27 22.00
N ARG A 521 -4.43 -5.02 21.72
CA ARG A 521 -3.06 -4.56 21.97
C ARG A 521 -2.62 -3.62 20.85
N THR A 522 -2.66 -2.34 21.13
CA THR A 522 -2.28 -1.30 20.19
C THR A 522 -0.81 -1.43 19.81
N PRO A 523 -0.45 -1.42 18.52
CA PRO A 523 0.95 -1.51 18.10
C PRO A 523 1.64 -0.13 18.21
N ASP A 524 1.96 0.30 19.42
CA ASP A 524 2.61 1.59 19.71
C ASP A 524 4.07 1.65 19.21
N ARG A 525 4.62 0.51 18.86
CA ARG A 525 5.84 0.32 18.08
C ARG A 525 5.88 -1.08 17.49
N VAL A 526 6.52 -1.22 16.33
CA VAL A 526 6.90 -2.51 15.75
C VAL A 526 8.43 -2.53 15.63
N VAL A 527 9.08 -3.57 16.14
CA VAL A 527 10.53 -3.68 16.03
C VAL A 527 10.88 -4.24 14.65
N ALA A 528 11.72 -3.50 13.93
CA ALA A 528 12.27 -3.89 12.65
C ALA A 528 13.75 -4.24 12.81
N ALA A 529 14.23 -5.23 12.06
CA ALA A 529 15.61 -5.70 12.09
C ALA A 529 16.28 -5.56 10.71
N ALA A 530 17.58 -5.34 10.70
CA ALA A 530 18.40 -5.45 9.51
C ALA A 530 18.54 -6.93 9.09
N ARG A 531 18.64 -7.18 7.79
CA ARG A 531 18.89 -8.52 7.25
C ARG A 531 20.38 -8.66 6.88
N GLY A 532 21.24 -8.77 7.89
CA GLY A 532 22.66 -8.98 7.71
C GLY A 532 23.02 -10.40 7.20
N PRO A 533 24.33 -10.69 7.00
CA PRO A 533 24.80 -12.03 6.65
C PRO A 533 24.28 -13.09 7.62
N GLY A 534 23.77 -14.20 7.09
CA GLY A 534 23.19 -15.29 7.89
C GLY A 534 21.73 -15.10 8.31
N ASN A 535 21.08 -14.01 7.92
CA ASN A 535 19.65 -13.84 8.17
C ASN A 535 18.84 -14.93 7.46
N ALA A 536 17.93 -15.58 8.19
CA ALA A 536 17.10 -16.66 7.66
C ALA A 536 16.19 -16.23 6.49
N GLY A 537 15.84 -14.96 6.42
CA GLY A 537 15.08 -14.35 5.32
C GLY A 537 15.95 -13.95 4.10
N GLY A 538 17.24 -14.28 4.11
CA GLY A 538 18.21 -13.80 3.12
C GLY A 538 18.78 -12.43 3.49
N ALA A 539 20.09 -12.27 3.22
CA ALA A 539 20.78 -11.01 3.49
C ALA A 539 20.30 -9.88 2.58
N ASN A 540 20.23 -8.67 3.11
CA ASN A 540 20.10 -7.45 2.33
C ASN A 540 21.49 -6.94 1.97
N PRO A 541 21.91 -6.99 0.69
CA PRO A 541 23.25 -6.60 0.28
C PRO A 541 23.48 -5.08 0.31
N GLU A 542 22.45 -4.29 0.55
CA GLU A 542 22.50 -2.83 0.54
C GLU A 542 22.69 -2.23 1.95
N LEU A 543 22.90 -3.07 2.97
CA LEU A 543 23.21 -2.59 4.31
C LEU A 543 24.56 -1.89 4.35
N PRO A 544 24.67 -0.70 4.99
CA PRO A 544 25.95 -0.02 5.17
C PRO A 544 26.98 -0.90 5.90
N PRO A 545 28.26 -0.91 5.47
CA PRO A 545 29.29 -1.78 6.05
C PRO A 545 29.54 -1.60 7.55
N GLY A 546 29.19 -0.43 8.10
CA GLY A 546 29.38 -0.13 9.52
C GLY A 546 28.24 -0.56 10.44
N TRP A 547 27.15 -1.09 9.87
CA TRP A 547 25.99 -1.50 10.69
C TRP A 547 26.21 -2.89 11.29
N SER A 548 25.64 -3.07 12.51
CA SER A 548 25.44 -4.42 13.03
C SER A 548 24.56 -5.24 12.08
N PRO A 549 24.94 -6.49 11.75
CA PRO A 549 24.12 -7.37 10.92
C PRO A 549 22.76 -7.70 11.54
N THR A 550 22.60 -7.44 12.83
CA THR A 550 21.38 -7.66 13.61
C THR A 550 20.78 -6.37 14.16
N ARG A 551 21.17 -5.22 13.60
CA ARG A 551 20.63 -3.91 14.00
C ARG A 551 19.11 -3.95 14.08
N THR A 552 18.56 -3.33 15.13
CA THR A 552 17.11 -3.17 15.27
C THR A 552 16.71 -1.69 15.42
N ARG A 553 15.51 -1.35 14.97
CA ARG A 553 14.90 -0.03 15.15
C ARG A 553 13.42 -0.16 15.47
N PRO A 554 12.85 0.70 16.31
CA PRO A 554 11.41 0.77 16.46
C PRO A 554 10.82 1.53 15.27
N LEU A 555 9.86 0.94 14.60
CA LEU A 555 8.96 1.65 13.70
C LEU A 555 7.88 2.29 14.56
N CYS A 556 7.83 3.61 14.57
CA CYS A 556 6.89 4.39 15.37
C CYS A 556 5.64 4.75 14.55
N PRO A 557 4.44 4.77 15.16
CA PRO A 557 3.25 5.23 14.47
C PRO A 557 3.39 6.73 14.15
N TYR A 558 3.27 7.07 12.86
CA TYR A 558 3.31 8.46 12.39
C TYR A 558 2.21 9.31 13.08
N PRO A 559 2.51 10.55 13.54
CA PRO A 559 3.69 11.36 13.24
C PRO A 559 4.85 11.20 14.23
N GLN A 560 4.80 10.22 15.14
CA GLN A 560 5.90 9.98 16.07
C GLN A 560 7.17 9.53 15.34
N VAL A 561 8.32 9.93 15.90
CA VAL A 561 9.65 9.62 15.40
C VAL A 561 10.38 8.71 16.41
N ALA A 562 11.16 7.76 15.92
CA ALA A 562 12.07 6.99 16.75
C ALA A 562 13.24 7.89 17.17
N ARG A 563 13.25 8.37 18.43
CA ARG A 563 14.29 9.24 18.96
C ARG A 563 15.21 8.49 19.90
N TYR A 564 16.51 8.63 19.69
CA TYR A 564 17.52 8.08 20.57
C TYR A 564 17.43 8.69 21.97
N ARG A 565 17.57 7.84 23.00
CA ARG A 565 17.44 8.27 24.42
C ARG A 565 18.70 8.93 24.97
N GLY A 566 19.79 8.99 24.18
CA GLY A 566 21.08 9.49 24.60
C GLY A 566 21.90 8.47 25.41
N THR A 567 21.40 7.26 25.62
CA THR A 567 22.07 6.16 26.33
C THR A 567 21.68 4.82 25.73
N GLY A 568 22.55 3.83 25.89
CA GLY A 568 22.36 2.49 25.34
C GLY A 568 23.03 2.30 23.98
N ASP A 569 22.98 1.08 23.46
CA ASP A 569 23.53 0.74 22.16
C ASP A 569 22.66 1.31 21.04
N VAL A 570 23.27 2.10 20.15
CA VAL A 570 22.57 2.65 18.97
C VAL A 570 22.13 1.57 17.98
N GLU A 571 22.65 0.35 18.07
CA GLU A 571 22.23 -0.78 17.27
C GLU A 571 20.95 -1.46 17.79
N ASP A 572 20.49 -1.11 19.00
CA ASP A 572 19.32 -1.74 19.64
C ASP A 572 18.10 -0.79 19.67
N ALA A 573 16.96 -1.29 19.19
CA ALA A 573 15.67 -0.62 19.26
C ALA A 573 15.26 -0.18 20.69
N ALA A 574 15.76 -0.85 21.74
CA ALA A 574 15.50 -0.47 23.14
C ALA A 574 16.11 0.87 23.52
N SER A 575 17.13 1.34 22.81
CA SER A 575 17.78 2.64 23.03
C SER A 575 16.99 3.83 22.46
N PHE A 576 15.86 3.57 21.80
CA PHE A 576 14.99 4.59 21.19
C PHE A 576 13.61 4.63 21.85
N SER A 577 12.92 5.76 21.68
CA SER A 577 11.53 5.95 22.10
C SER A 577 10.73 6.64 20.98
N CYS A 578 9.48 6.20 20.79
CA CYS A 578 8.53 6.85 19.89
C CYS A 578 7.98 8.13 20.55
N ARG A 579 8.25 9.31 19.96
CA ARG A 579 7.77 10.61 20.46
C ARG A 579 7.81 11.71 19.37
#